data_fcebaf9985d6d928bd413fd57b08695c
#
_entry.id   fcebaf9985d6d928bd413fd57b08695c
#
_cell.length_a   1.000
_cell.length_b   1.000
_cell.length_c   1.000
_cell.angle_alpha   90.00
_cell.angle_beta   90.00
_cell.angle_gamma   90.00
#
_symmetry.space_group_name_H-M   'P 1'
#
loop_
_entity.id
_entity.type
_entity.pdbx_description
1 polymer ?
#
loop_
_entity_poly.entity_id
_entity_poly.type
_entity_poly.pdbx_seq_one_letter_code
_entity_poly.pdbx_strand_id
1 'polypeptide(L)'
;MTNTLEDNRPILEVCLTPALWDQHDPKDKNVVVIDIIRATSTIASALHHGVKKMIPVETVEEANTWLEKGYLVAGERDGIKIPHFHFGNSPFEFMGEDVRGKEI
;
A
#
# COMPACT_ATOMS: atom_id res chain seq x y z
N MET A 1 -25.56 30.42 29.42
CA MET A 1 -24.70 30.59 28.21
C MET A 1 -23.70 29.43 28.20
N THR A 2 -23.95 28.44 27.44
CA THR A 2 -22.98 27.39 27.16
C THR A 2 -22.03 27.96 26.13
N ASN A 3 -20.82 28.30 26.54
CA ASN A 3 -19.73 28.67 25.65
C ASN A 3 -19.22 27.37 25.01
N THR A 4 -19.85 26.95 23.92
CA THR A 4 -19.30 25.90 23.08
C THR A 4 -18.12 26.51 22.34
N LEU A 5 -16.95 26.48 22.98
CA LEU A 5 -15.70 26.58 22.25
C LEU A 5 -15.73 25.41 21.26
N GLU A 6 -15.93 25.71 19.97
CA GLU A 6 -15.78 24.72 18.93
C GLU A 6 -14.36 24.17 19.07
N ASP A 7 -14.26 22.91 19.44
CA ASP A 7 -13.00 22.22 19.62
C ASP A 7 -12.44 21.95 18.23
N ASN A 8 -11.60 22.86 17.74
CA ASN A 8 -10.95 22.78 16.43
C ASN A 8 -9.75 21.82 16.39
N ARG A 9 -9.59 21.00 17.42
CA ARG A 9 -8.51 20.00 17.42
C ARG A 9 -8.78 18.91 16.38
N PRO A 10 -7.76 18.44 15.68
CA PRO A 10 -7.93 17.32 14.76
C PRO A 10 -8.35 16.06 15.52
N ILE A 11 -9.27 15.31 14.95
CA ILE A 11 -9.69 14.01 15.48
C ILE A 11 -8.77 12.95 14.90
N LEU A 12 -8.22 12.11 15.75
CA LEU A 12 -7.45 10.92 15.38
C LEU A 12 -8.24 9.66 15.73
N GLU A 13 -8.44 8.80 14.74
CA GLU A 13 -9.01 7.48 14.93
C GLU A 13 -7.95 6.43 14.59
N VAL A 14 -7.94 5.32 15.31
CA VAL A 14 -7.02 4.20 15.06
C VAL A 14 -7.83 2.93 14.82
N CYS A 15 -7.61 2.31 13.68
CA CYS A 15 -8.13 0.99 13.33
C CYS A 15 -7.00 -0.03 13.42
N LEU A 16 -7.06 -0.93 14.41
CA LEU A 16 -5.96 -1.87 14.70
C LEU A 16 -5.93 -3.10 13.81
N THR A 17 -7.01 -3.39 13.11
CA THR A 17 -7.12 -4.57 12.25
C THR A 17 -8.13 -4.31 11.13
N PRO A 18 -7.91 -4.87 9.93
CA PRO A 18 -8.88 -4.77 8.83
C PRO A 18 -10.29 -5.25 9.21
N ALA A 19 -10.40 -6.21 10.15
CA ALA A 19 -11.69 -6.71 10.61
C ALA A 19 -12.56 -5.65 11.30
N LEU A 20 -11.99 -4.55 11.75
CA LEU A 20 -12.70 -3.43 12.37
C LEU A 20 -12.95 -2.26 11.39
N TRP A 21 -12.50 -2.39 10.15
CA TRP A 21 -12.59 -1.31 9.17
C TRP A 21 -14.00 -0.78 8.96
N ASP A 22 -14.99 -1.67 8.89
CA ASP A 22 -16.39 -1.31 8.69
C ASP A 22 -17.00 -0.46 9.83
N GLN A 23 -16.31 -0.35 10.96
CA GLN A 23 -16.70 0.51 12.08
C GLN A 23 -16.19 1.94 11.93
N HIS A 24 -15.38 2.21 10.91
CA HIS A 24 -14.80 3.51 10.62
C HIS A 24 -15.36 4.06 9.31
N ASP A 25 -15.71 5.33 9.28
CA ASP A 25 -16.10 6.01 8.05
C ASP A 25 -14.91 6.82 7.53
N PRO A 26 -14.31 6.41 6.40
CA PRO A 26 -13.16 7.12 5.83
C PRO A 26 -13.53 8.39 5.07
N LYS A 27 -14.84 8.66 4.89
CA LYS A 27 -15.30 9.83 4.14
C LYS A 27 -14.77 11.13 4.76
N ASP A 28 -14.24 12.00 3.92
CA ASP A 28 -13.68 13.29 4.31
C ASP A 28 -12.54 13.23 5.33
N LYS A 29 -11.85 12.06 5.40
CA LYS A 29 -10.70 11.82 6.29
C LYS A 29 -9.44 11.50 5.48
N ASN A 30 -8.29 11.89 6.02
CA ASN A 30 -7.02 11.37 5.56
C ASN A 30 -6.78 10.01 6.21
N VAL A 31 -6.57 8.98 5.40
CA VAL A 31 -6.31 7.62 5.86
C VAL A 31 -4.83 7.31 5.69
N VAL A 32 -4.20 6.82 6.76
CA VAL A 32 -2.82 6.34 6.73
C VAL A 32 -2.81 4.84 6.97
N VAL A 33 -2.33 4.08 6.01
CA VAL A 33 -2.16 2.63 6.13
C VAL A 33 -0.74 2.33 6.59
N ILE A 34 -0.62 1.56 7.68
CA ILE A 34 0.68 1.24 8.29
C ILE A 34 0.84 -0.28 8.34
N ASP A 35 1.79 -0.77 7.57
CA ASP A 35 2.25 -2.17 7.59
C ASP A 35 3.78 -2.18 7.46
N ILE A 36 4.46 -2.04 8.60
CA ILE A 36 5.92 -1.93 8.65
C ILE A 36 6.57 -3.23 8.20
N ILE A 37 5.99 -4.39 8.53
CA ILE A 37 6.44 -5.68 8.09
C ILE A 37 5.28 -6.38 7.35
N ARG A 38 5.17 -6.12 6.03
CA ARG A 38 6.23 -5.33 5.35
C ARG A 38 5.74 -4.49 4.17
N ALA A 39 4.46 -4.50 3.84
CA ALA A 39 3.96 -3.92 2.60
C ALA A 39 4.26 -2.41 2.45
N THR A 40 3.96 -1.60 3.46
CA THR A 40 4.20 -0.16 3.35
C THR A 40 5.68 0.20 3.39
N SER A 41 6.52 -0.58 4.09
CA SER A 41 7.98 -0.43 4.02
C SER A 41 8.51 -0.75 2.63
N THR A 42 7.99 -1.78 1.98
CA THR A 42 8.35 -2.14 0.60
C THR A 42 7.96 -1.04 -0.37
N ILE A 43 6.75 -0.50 -0.27
CA ILE A 43 6.28 0.60 -1.10
C ILE A 43 7.16 1.85 -0.92
N ALA A 44 7.45 2.22 0.32
CA ALA A 44 8.31 3.36 0.61
C ALA A 44 9.73 3.18 0.04
N SER A 45 10.31 2.00 0.17
CA SER A 45 11.61 1.67 -0.42
C SER A 45 11.57 1.75 -1.96
N ALA A 46 10.56 1.17 -2.58
CA ALA A 46 10.39 1.18 -4.03
C ALA A 46 10.32 2.61 -4.58
N LEU A 47 9.49 3.46 -4.00
CA LEU A 47 9.34 4.86 -4.41
C LEU A 47 10.63 5.65 -4.17
N HIS A 48 11.34 5.41 -3.06
CA HIS A 48 12.64 6.04 -2.77
C HIS A 48 13.69 5.68 -3.83
N HIS A 49 13.70 4.45 -4.31
CA HIS A 49 14.65 3.98 -5.34
C HIS A 49 14.21 4.28 -6.78
N GLY A 50 13.13 5.04 -6.96
CA GLY A 50 12.77 5.61 -8.23
C GLY A 50 11.69 4.86 -9.01
N VAL A 51 10.96 3.97 -8.39
CA VAL A 51 9.69 3.49 -8.94
C VAL A 51 8.78 4.70 -9.14
N LYS A 52 8.23 4.84 -10.32
CA LYS A 52 7.43 6.01 -10.68
C LYS A 52 6.04 5.97 -10.06
N LYS A 53 5.46 4.79 -9.99
CA LYS A 53 4.10 4.59 -9.50
C LYS A 53 3.91 3.14 -9.05
N MET A 54 3.17 2.96 -7.97
CA MET A 54 2.67 1.67 -7.53
C MET A 54 1.14 1.71 -7.50
N ILE A 55 0.52 0.67 -8.05
CA ILE A 55 -0.93 0.52 -8.14
C ILE A 55 -1.33 -0.65 -7.25
N PRO A 56 -1.91 -0.40 -6.08
CA PRO A 56 -2.36 -1.48 -5.21
C PRO A 56 -3.58 -2.17 -5.81
N VAL A 57 -3.58 -3.50 -5.76
CA VAL A 57 -4.69 -4.36 -6.18
C VAL A 57 -5.02 -5.35 -5.07
N GLU A 58 -6.27 -5.77 -5.00
CA GLU A 58 -6.74 -6.61 -3.91
C GLU A 58 -6.45 -8.09 -4.15
N THR A 59 -6.58 -8.56 -5.39
CA THR A 59 -6.52 -9.97 -5.72
C THR A 59 -5.39 -10.32 -6.70
N VAL A 60 -4.98 -11.59 -6.68
CA VAL A 60 -4.01 -12.13 -7.65
C VAL A 60 -4.57 -12.07 -9.06
N GLU A 61 -5.86 -12.32 -9.22
CA GLU A 61 -6.56 -12.28 -10.49
C GLU A 61 -6.50 -10.88 -11.11
N GLU A 62 -6.72 -9.85 -10.30
CA GLU A 62 -6.59 -8.46 -10.75
C GLU A 62 -5.14 -8.14 -11.12
N ALA A 63 -4.16 -8.57 -10.32
CA ALA A 63 -2.75 -8.41 -10.62
C ALA A 63 -2.36 -9.07 -11.95
N ASN A 64 -2.91 -10.26 -12.26
CA ASN A 64 -2.69 -10.94 -13.52
C ASN A 64 -3.18 -10.11 -14.72
N THR A 65 -4.26 -9.37 -14.59
CA THR A 65 -4.73 -8.49 -15.69
C THR A 65 -3.73 -7.36 -16.00
N TRP A 66 -3.01 -6.88 -14.99
CA TRP A 66 -1.93 -5.91 -15.17
C TRP A 66 -0.69 -6.54 -15.80
N LEU A 67 -0.36 -7.77 -15.38
CA LEU A 67 0.73 -8.54 -16.00
C LEU A 67 0.50 -8.76 -17.49
N GLU A 68 -0.71 -9.14 -17.90
CA GLU A 68 -1.09 -9.31 -19.30
C GLU A 68 -0.98 -8.01 -20.13
N LYS A 69 -1.16 -6.86 -19.49
CA LYS A 69 -0.95 -5.53 -20.09
C LYS A 69 0.52 -5.12 -20.18
N GLY A 70 1.45 -5.94 -19.70
CA GLY A 70 2.88 -5.70 -19.74
C GLY A 70 3.45 -4.87 -18.58
N TYR A 71 2.69 -4.69 -17.49
CA TYR A 71 3.19 -4.05 -16.28
C TYR A 71 4.10 -5.01 -15.49
N LEU A 72 5.02 -4.44 -14.74
CA LEU A 72 5.72 -5.19 -13.71
C LEU A 72 4.74 -5.43 -12.55
N VAL A 73 4.75 -6.64 -12.02
CA VAL A 73 3.82 -7.03 -10.95
C VAL A 73 4.59 -7.58 -9.77
N ALA A 74 4.19 -7.18 -8.58
CA ALA A 74 4.74 -7.59 -7.31
C ALA A 74 3.66 -8.18 -6.41
N GLY A 75 4.02 -9.15 -5.59
CA GLY A 75 3.10 -9.70 -4.59
C GLY A 75 3.57 -11.00 -3.98
N GLU A 76 2.91 -11.35 -2.89
CA GLU A 76 3.21 -12.57 -2.14
C GLU A 76 1.93 -13.17 -1.55
N ARG A 77 2.01 -14.43 -1.18
CA ARG A 77 1.05 -15.12 -0.32
C ARG A 77 1.82 -15.95 0.68
N ASP A 78 1.44 -15.87 1.95
CA ASP A 78 2.10 -16.55 3.06
C ASP A 78 3.62 -16.30 3.12
N GLY A 79 4.05 -15.08 2.81
CA GLY A 79 5.46 -14.69 2.78
C GLY A 79 6.25 -15.17 1.56
N ILE A 80 5.60 -15.85 0.60
CA ILE A 80 6.24 -16.42 -0.59
C ILE A 80 5.83 -15.62 -1.83
N LYS A 81 6.83 -15.22 -2.63
CA LYS A 81 6.58 -14.58 -3.92
C LYS A 81 5.70 -15.47 -4.80
N ILE A 82 4.69 -14.87 -5.43
CA ILE A 82 3.88 -15.56 -6.45
C ILE A 82 4.80 -15.89 -7.63
N PRO A 83 4.91 -17.17 -8.05
CA PRO A 83 5.98 -17.62 -8.94
C PRO A 83 6.12 -16.87 -10.26
N HIS A 84 5.01 -16.45 -10.86
CA HIS A 84 5.00 -15.75 -12.15
C HIS A 84 5.04 -14.22 -12.03
N PHE A 85 5.12 -13.66 -10.82
CA PHE A 85 5.30 -12.24 -10.62
C PHE A 85 6.79 -11.85 -10.69
N HIS A 86 7.06 -10.60 -11.06
CA HIS A 86 8.42 -10.08 -11.17
C HIS A 86 9.10 -9.95 -9.80
N PHE A 87 8.34 -9.47 -8.82
CA PHE A 87 8.86 -9.21 -7.47
C PHE A 87 7.94 -9.82 -6.42
N GLY A 88 8.51 -10.08 -5.25
CA GLY A 88 7.76 -10.43 -4.03
C GLY A 88 7.33 -9.17 -3.27
N ASN A 89 7.50 -9.21 -1.96
CA ASN A 89 7.18 -8.10 -1.06
C ASN A 89 8.37 -7.76 -0.14
N SER A 90 9.61 -7.93 -0.61
CA SER A 90 10.80 -7.52 0.12
C SER A 90 11.25 -6.13 -0.35
N PRO A 91 11.52 -5.18 0.57
CA PRO A 91 12.08 -3.88 0.21
C PRO A 91 13.37 -3.99 -0.62
N PHE A 92 14.16 -5.03 -0.37
CA PHE A 92 15.44 -5.25 -1.06
C PHE A 92 15.30 -5.57 -2.55
N GLU A 93 14.16 -6.12 -2.97
CA GLU A 93 13.89 -6.43 -4.39
C GLU A 93 13.68 -5.16 -5.25
N PHE A 94 13.47 -4.00 -4.60
CA PHE A 94 13.16 -2.74 -5.28
C PHE A 94 14.31 -1.72 -5.22
N MET A 95 15.51 -2.16 -4.91
CA MET A 95 16.69 -1.29 -4.77
C MET A 95 17.55 -1.20 -6.06
N GLY A 96 17.21 -2.01 -7.07
CA GLY A 96 17.96 -2.06 -8.33
C GLY A 96 17.57 -0.97 -9.33
N GLU A 97 18.42 -0.77 -10.35
CA GLU A 97 18.14 0.15 -11.45
C GLU A 97 17.01 -0.34 -12.36
N ASP A 98 16.69 -1.61 -12.34
CA ASP A 98 15.62 -2.27 -13.12
C ASP A 98 14.21 -1.78 -12.75
N VAL A 99 14.03 -1.22 -11.56
CA VAL A 99 12.74 -0.67 -11.11
C VAL A 99 12.61 0.84 -11.35
N ARG A 100 13.73 1.52 -11.64
CA ARG A 100 13.74 2.98 -11.80
C ARG A 100 12.86 3.44 -12.96
N GLY A 101 11.94 4.37 -12.68
CA GLY A 101 11.01 4.92 -13.67
C GLY A 101 9.89 3.96 -14.08
N LYS A 102 9.79 2.78 -13.46
CA LYS A 102 8.75 1.80 -13.77
C LYS A 102 7.45 2.05 -13.01
N GLU A 103 6.37 1.56 -13.57
CA GLU A 103 5.06 1.47 -12.92
C GLU A 103 4.82 0.00 -12.54
N ILE A 104 4.45 -0.25 -11.28
CA ILE A 104 4.33 -1.58 -10.69
C ILE A 104 2.96 -1.69 -10.01
#